data_345a4c81282bf145cb99b9652e0f7f08
#
_entry.id   345a4c81282bf145cb99b9652e0f7f08
#
_cell.length_a   1.000
_cell.length_b   1.000
_cell.length_c   1.000
_cell.angle_alpha   90.00
_cell.angle_beta   90.00
_cell.angle_gamma   90.00
#
_symmetry.space_group_name_H-M   'P 1'
#
loop_
_entity.id
_entity.type
_entity.pdbx_description
1 polymer ?
#
loop_
_entity_poly.entity_id
_entity_poly.type
_entity_poly.pdbx_seq_one_letter_code
_entity_poly.pdbx_strand_id
1 'polypeptide(L)'
;MRFLQSKLLLIGSGKWPEKIASIVQSQNLVSEITNIAAREFLKLGTKQVELLLQGKTLWIATTPENQLMILEQIKGLRNKVIIEKPIALNLDQLSRLFTHNRISNNKLYVSEPWRHSEIWGKAKNRLTSFSGFKKLQINRGGPIERDYMDPPWDWMQHDLGLLSELLSINDRSLEFQCKFLNNGKNLEIIIESRNQYQIEINLGLFQERTEQWILDDKLFIDFADRDSFNDQPTCNMFKFVCNDEFTSDLESQVWLTSEIITKLEEIKFA
;
A
#
# COMPACT_ATOMS: atom_id res chain seq x y z
N MET A 1 1.68 6.32 -29.18
CA MET A 1 2.72 5.41 -28.65
C MET A 1 2.11 4.01 -28.55
N ARG A 2 2.63 2.98 -29.26
CA ARG A 2 2.15 1.60 -29.05
C ARG A 2 2.72 1.14 -27.71
N PHE A 3 1.87 0.89 -26.73
CA PHE A 3 2.26 0.20 -25.51
C PHE A 3 2.83 -1.18 -25.91
N LEU A 4 4.10 -1.39 -25.65
CA LEU A 4 4.65 -2.75 -25.66
C LEU A 4 3.91 -3.49 -24.53
N GLN A 5 3.08 -4.46 -24.90
CA GLN A 5 2.37 -5.28 -23.93
C GLN A 5 3.40 -5.97 -23.03
N SER A 6 3.33 -5.69 -21.75
CA SER A 6 4.21 -6.28 -20.75
C SER A 6 3.90 -7.77 -20.57
N LYS A 7 4.87 -8.54 -20.10
CA LYS A 7 4.64 -9.89 -19.58
C LYS A 7 4.52 -9.83 -18.08
N LEU A 8 3.57 -10.54 -17.51
CA LEU A 8 3.31 -10.57 -16.07
C LEU A 8 3.57 -11.94 -15.47
N LEU A 9 4.37 -11.99 -14.42
CA LEU A 9 4.40 -13.11 -13.48
C LEU A 9 3.62 -12.71 -12.23
N LEU A 10 2.52 -13.39 -11.97
CA LEU A 10 1.69 -13.19 -10.79
C LEU A 10 1.95 -14.31 -9.80
N ILE A 11 2.46 -13.97 -8.61
CA ILE A 11 2.73 -14.93 -7.53
C ILE A 11 1.67 -14.79 -6.45
N GLY A 12 0.84 -15.81 -6.34
CA GLY A 12 -0.24 -15.88 -5.36
C GLY A 12 -1.32 -16.86 -5.77
N SER A 13 -2.25 -17.11 -4.88
CA SER A 13 -3.40 -18.01 -5.12
C SER A 13 -4.64 -17.44 -4.43
N GLY A 14 -5.82 -17.77 -4.97
CA GLY A 14 -7.12 -17.34 -4.45
C GLY A 14 -7.71 -16.16 -5.23
N LYS A 15 -8.78 -15.59 -4.67
CA LYS A 15 -9.66 -14.63 -5.37
C LYS A 15 -8.98 -13.34 -5.82
N TRP A 16 -8.01 -12.82 -5.03
CA TRP A 16 -7.39 -11.55 -5.36
C TRP A 16 -6.41 -11.64 -6.54
N PRO A 17 -5.44 -12.58 -6.57
CA PRO A 17 -4.65 -12.85 -7.77
C PRO A 17 -5.48 -13.13 -9.02
N GLU A 18 -6.56 -13.91 -8.91
CA GLU A 18 -7.49 -14.16 -10.02
C GLU A 18 -8.12 -12.87 -10.54
N LYS A 19 -8.54 -11.98 -9.63
CA LYS A 19 -9.08 -10.68 -9.99
C LYS A 19 -8.04 -9.81 -10.70
N ILE A 20 -6.80 -9.72 -10.19
CA ILE A 20 -5.70 -9.00 -10.83
C ILE A 20 -5.49 -9.51 -12.27
N ALA A 21 -5.39 -10.83 -12.44
CA ALA A 21 -5.22 -11.43 -13.75
C ALA A 21 -6.36 -11.04 -14.70
N SER A 22 -7.61 -11.13 -14.24
CA SER A 22 -8.79 -10.73 -15.01
C SER A 22 -8.74 -9.26 -15.45
N ILE A 23 -8.39 -8.36 -14.52
CA ILE A 23 -8.29 -6.92 -14.79
C ILE A 23 -7.26 -6.62 -15.88
N VAL A 24 -6.04 -7.13 -15.74
CA VAL A 24 -4.95 -6.80 -16.68
C VAL A 24 -5.16 -7.46 -18.05
N GLN A 25 -5.84 -8.62 -18.10
CA GLN A 25 -6.20 -9.29 -19.36
C GLN A 25 -7.33 -8.56 -20.09
N SER A 26 -8.41 -8.24 -19.40
CA SER A 26 -9.59 -7.59 -19.99
C SER A 26 -9.24 -6.24 -20.63
N GLN A 27 -8.22 -5.57 -20.13
CA GLN A 27 -7.72 -4.29 -20.61
C GLN A 27 -6.55 -4.42 -21.60
N ASN A 28 -6.19 -5.64 -22.01
CA ASN A 28 -5.09 -5.92 -22.94
C ASN A 28 -3.74 -5.28 -22.50
N LEU A 29 -3.48 -5.23 -21.20
CA LEU A 29 -2.26 -4.62 -20.64
C LEU A 29 -1.04 -5.53 -20.73
N VAL A 30 -1.27 -6.82 -20.92
CA VAL A 30 -0.23 -7.85 -20.94
C VAL A 30 -0.38 -8.74 -22.16
N SER A 31 0.76 -9.18 -22.72
CA SER A 31 0.80 -10.18 -23.79
C SER A 31 0.80 -11.61 -23.25
N GLU A 32 1.24 -11.79 -22.00
CA GLU A 32 1.38 -13.08 -21.34
C GLU A 32 1.18 -12.93 -19.85
N ILE A 33 0.41 -13.82 -19.24
CA ILE A 33 0.32 -13.97 -17.77
C ILE A 33 0.76 -15.38 -17.40
N THR A 34 1.73 -15.45 -16.50
CA THR A 34 2.08 -16.69 -15.79
C THR A 34 1.60 -16.54 -14.35
N ASN A 35 0.77 -17.44 -13.85
CA ASN A 35 0.35 -17.46 -12.44
C ASN A 35 0.96 -18.68 -11.73
N ILE A 36 1.54 -18.46 -10.54
CA ILE A 36 2.15 -19.50 -9.72
C ILE A 36 1.83 -19.26 -8.24
N ALA A 37 1.49 -20.31 -7.51
CA ALA A 37 1.30 -20.18 -6.06
C ALA A 37 2.63 -19.88 -5.35
N ALA A 38 2.59 -19.04 -4.29
CA ALA A 38 3.78 -18.65 -3.55
C ALA A 38 4.61 -19.86 -3.07
N ARG A 39 3.94 -20.88 -2.51
CA ARG A 39 4.60 -22.11 -2.05
C ARG A 39 5.34 -22.89 -3.16
N GLU A 40 4.85 -22.81 -4.38
CA GLU A 40 5.49 -23.47 -5.53
C GLU A 40 6.66 -22.63 -6.05
N PHE A 41 6.49 -21.33 -6.09
CA PHE A 41 7.58 -20.41 -6.46
C PHE A 41 8.78 -20.55 -5.51
N LEU A 42 8.55 -20.60 -4.20
CA LEU A 42 9.59 -20.72 -3.18
C LEU A 42 10.38 -22.05 -3.22
N LYS A 43 9.88 -23.06 -3.92
CA LYS A 43 10.61 -24.33 -4.16
C LYS A 43 11.54 -24.29 -5.36
N LEU A 44 11.45 -23.26 -6.20
CA LEU A 44 12.25 -23.13 -7.41
C LEU A 44 13.71 -22.84 -7.07
N GLY A 45 14.63 -23.49 -7.78
CA GLY A 45 16.05 -23.16 -7.72
C GLY A 45 16.37 -21.85 -8.47
N THR A 46 17.49 -21.23 -8.16
CA THR A 46 17.90 -19.92 -8.70
C THR A 46 17.79 -19.84 -10.23
N LYS A 47 18.29 -20.81 -10.97
CA LYS A 47 18.20 -20.82 -12.45
C LYS A 47 16.76 -20.86 -12.97
N GLN A 48 15.87 -21.57 -12.28
CA GLN A 48 14.45 -21.66 -12.66
C GLN A 48 13.76 -20.31 -12.41
N VAL A 49 14.08 -19.64 -11.29
CA VAL A 49 13.59 -18.30 -10.97
C VAL A 49 14.05 -17.29 -12.01
N GLU A 50 15.33 -17.26 -12.36
CA GLU A 50 15.89 -16.38 -13.39
C GLU A 50 15.16 -16.54 -14.74
N LEU A 51 14.99 -17.77 -15.20
CA LEU A 51 14.27 -18.05 -16.46
C LEU A 51 12.79 -17.62 -16.40
N LEU A 52 12.16 -17.89 -15.28
CA LEU A 52 10.73 -17.57 -15.09
C LEU A 52 10.49 -16.06 -15.09
N LEU A 53 11.42 -15.28 -14.54
CA LEU A 53 11.34 -13.82 -14.39
C LEU A 53 11.82 -13.04 -15.61
N GLN A 54 12.49 -13.68 -16.55
CA GLN A 54 13.10 -12.99 -17.67
C GLN A 54 12.09 -12.16 -18.48
N GLY A 55 12.29 -10.85 -18.51
CA GLY A 55 11.46 -9.89 -19.26
C GLY A 55 10.02 -9.72 -18.72
N LYS A 56 9.76 -10.12 -17.48
CA LYS A 56 8.44 -10.02 -16.84
C LYS A 56 8.43 -8.98 -15.73
N THR A 57 7.31 -8.26 -15.62
CA THR A 57 6.95 -7.57 -14.39
C THR A 57 6.42 -8.59 -13.40
N LEU A 58 6.84 -8.50 -12.16
CA LEU A 58 6.41 -9.38 -11.09
C LEU A 58 5.33 -8.71 -10.25
N TRP A 59 4.24 -9.44 -9.94
CA TRP A 59 3.23 -9.00 -8.96
C TRP A 59 3.08 -10.06 -7.89
N ILE A 60 3.46 -9.72 -6.66
CA ILE A 60 3.45 -10.62 -5.50
C ILE A 60 2.18 -10.34 -4.70
N ALA A 61 1.20 -11.22 -4.81
CA ALA A 61 -0.12 -11.11 -4.21
C ALA A 61 -0.33 -12.27 -3.19
N THR A 62 0.43 -12.20 -2.10
CA THR A 62 0.43 -13.21 -1.02
C THR A 62 0.65 -12.56 0.35
N THR A 63 0.77 -13.34 1.42
CA THR A 63 1.00 -12.83 2.78
C THR A 63 2.36 -12.10 2.90
N PRO A 64 2.50 -11.13 3.81
CA PRO A 64 3.75 -10.36 3.99
C PRO A 64 4.98 -11.24 4.21
N GLU A 65 4.85 -12.31 4.97
CA GLU A 65 5.94 -13.26 5.19
C GLU A 65 6.41 -13.89 3.88
N ASN A 66 5.48 -14.43 3.08
CA ASN A 66 5.82 -14.98 1.77
C ASN A 66 6.36 -13.91 0.81
N GLN A 67 5.84 -12.69 0.87
CA GLN A 67 6.37 -11.57 0.08
C GLN A 67 7.87 -11.37 0.38
N LEU A 68 8.25 -11.29 1.65
CA LEU A 68 9.64 -11.15 2.06
C LEU A 68 10.53 -12.32 1.59
N MET A 69 10.05 -13.56 1.75
CA MET A 69 10.80 -14.75 1.28
C MET A 69 11.02 -14.71 -0.23
N ILE A 70 10.00 -14.33 -1.01
CA ILE A 70 10.10 -14.18 -2.46
C ILE A 70 11.08 -13.07 -2.83
N LEU A 71 11.01 -11.91 -2.18
CA LEU A 71 11.91 -10.79 -2.40
C LEU A 71 13.37 -11.17 -2.13
N GLU A 72 13.64 -11.91 -1.06
CA GLU A 72 14.99 -12.42 -0.76
C GLU A 72 15.50 -13.37 -1.86
N GLN A 73 14.63 -14.23 -2.40
CA GLN A 73 14.98 -15.17 -3.46
C GLN A 73 15.33 -14.47 -4.78
N ILE A 74 14.72 -13.30 -5.06
CA ILE A 74 14.93 -12.53 -6.30
C ILE A 74 15.88 -11.34 -6.14
N LYS A 75 16.47 -11.15 -4.99
CA LYS A 75 17.22 -9.95 -4.59
C LYS A 75 18.36 -9.56 -5.57
N GLY A 76 19.02 -10.53 -6.20
CA GLY A 76 20.08 -10.31 -7.18
C GLY A 76 19.61 -9.94 -8.58
N LEU A 77 18.31 -10.03 -8.85
CA LEU A 77 17.73 -9.83 -10.17
C LEU A 77 17.30 -8.37 -10.35
N ARG A 78 17.05 -7.97 -11.60
CA ARG A 78 16.58 -6.62 -11.95
C ARG A 78 15.17 -6.70 -12.50
N ASN A 79 14.17 -6.68 -11.61
CA ASN A 79 12.79 -6.76 -12.00
C ASN A 79 12.00 -5.55 -11.48
N LYS A 80 10.90 -5.26 -12.16
CA LYS A 80 9.82 -4.42 -11.64
C LYS A 80 8.95 -5.31 -10.79
N VAL A 81 8.76 -4.95 -9.53
CA VAL A 81 8.06 -5.78 -8.55
C VAL A 81 6.94 -4.97 -7.91
N ILE A 82 5.72 -5.44 -8.05
CA ILE A 82 4.56 -4.93 -7.30
C ILE A 82 4.32 -5.88 -6.13
N ILE A 83 4.23 -5.34 -4.93
CA ILE A 83 3.86 -6.09 -3.72
C ILE A 83 2.49 -5.66 -3.21
N GLU A 84 1.68 -6.61 -2.76
CA GLU A 84 0.36 -6.34 -2.19
C GLU A 84 0.43 -5.93 -0.72
N LYS A 85 -0.60 -5.25 -0.29
CA LYS A 85 -0.83 -4.91 1.12
C LYS A 85 -1.43 -6.10 1.88
N PRO A 86 -1.18 -6.18 3.20
CA PRO A 86 -0.24 -5.37 3.97
C PRO A 86 1.21 -5.67 3.61
N ILE A 87 2.06 -4.63 3.70
CA ILE A 87 3.50 -4.79 3.37
C ILE A 87 4.29 -5.47 4.49
N ALA A 88 3.75 -5.47 5.70
CA ALA A 88 4.31 -6.11 6.89
C ALA A 88 3.20 -6.35 7.93
N LEU A 89 3.46 -7.16 8.94
CA LEU A 89 2.59 -7.40 10.11
C LEU A 89 3.27 -7.02 11.43
N ASN A 90 4.52 -6.59 11.39
CA ASN A 90 5.30 -6.14 12.54
C ASN A 90 6.52 -5.32 12.08
N LEU A 91 7.20 -4.66 13.04
CA LEU A 91 8.37 -3.82 12.77
C LEU A 91 9.56 -4.60 12.20
N ASP A 92 9.77 -5.86 12.59
CA ASP A 92 10.85 -6.69 12.02
C ASP A 92 10.66 -6.89 10.52
N GLN A 93 9.46 -7.31 10.11
CA GLN A 93 9.14 -7.48 8.69
C GLN A 93 9.26 -6.16 7.92
N LEU A 94 8.82 -5.05 8.51
CA LEU A 94 8.92 -3.72 7.90
C LEU A 94 10.39 -3.30 7.70
N SER A 95 11.24 -3.51 8.72
CA SER A 95 12.67 -3.24 8.66
C SER A 95 13.39 -4.10 7.60
N ARG A 96 13.03 -5.37 7.50
CA ARG A 96 13.57 -6.28 6.48
C ARG A 96 13.17 -5.85 5.07
N LEU A 97 11.90 -5.45 4.87
CA LEU A 97 11.42 -4.92 3.60
C LEU A 97 12.19 -3.65 3.19
N PHE A 98 12.38 -2.73 4.13
CA PHE A 98 13.15 -1.50 3.90
C PHE A 98 14.61 -1.79 3.54
N THR A 99 15.25 -2.69 4.27
CA THR A 99 16.61 -3.12 3.99
C THR A 99 16.71 -3.77 2.60
N HIS A 100 15.76 -4.66 2.27
CA HIS A 100 15.70 -5.28 0.95
C HIS A 100 15.58 -4.23 -0.17
N ASN A 101 14.69 -3.25 -0.04
CA ASN A 101 14.52 -2.19 -1.03
C ASN A 101 15.81 -1.40 -1.29
N ARG A 102 16.62 -1.17 -0.26
CA ARG A 102 17.89 -0.42 -0.38
C ARG A 102 19.03 -1.21 -1.00
N ILE A 103 19.07 -2.53 -0.82
CA ILE A 103 20.20 -3.37 -1.26
C ILE A 103 19.90 -4.20 -2.50
N SER A 104 18.65 -4.33 -2.90
CA SER A 104 18.26 -5.09 -4.08
C SER A 104 18.33 -4.24 -5.34
N ASN A 105 18.47 -4.91 -6.49
CA ASN A 105 18.42 -4.26 -7.81
C ASN A 105 16.98 -4.16 -8.34
N ASN A 106 16.00 -4.65 -7.59
CA ASN A 106 14.60 -4.63 -7.98
C ASN A 106 14.02 -3.22 -7.80
N LYS A 107 13.16 -2.82 -8.72
CA LYS A 107 12.30 -1.65 -8.53
C LYS A 107 11.02 -2.09 -7.84
N LEU A 108 10.89 -1.77 -6.56
CA LEU A 108 9.79 -2.19 -5.72
C LEU A 108 8.68 -1.14 -5.66
N TYR A 109 7.45 -1.55 -5.90
CA TYR A 109 6.24 -0.73 -5.84
C TYR A 109 5.19 -1.38 -4.95
N VAL A 110 4.63 -0.64 -4.00
CA VAL A 110 3.49 -1.09 -3.21
C VAL A 110 2.20 -0.93 -4.01
N SER A 111 1.36 -1.96 -4.03
CA SER A 111 0.07 -1.93 -4.71
C SER A 111 -0.88 -0.91 -4.07
N GLU A 112 -0.91 0.29 -4.63
CA GLU A 112 -1.75 1.41 -4.21
C GLU A 112 -2.57 1.96 -5.38
N PRO A 113 -3.60 1.23 -5.86
CA PRO A 113 -4.40 1.66 -7.01
C PRO A 113 -5.01 3.05 -6.83
N TRP A 114 -5.39 3.42 -5.60
CA TRP A 114 -5.99 4.72 -5.29
C TRP A 114 -5.14 5.91 -5.70
N ARG A 115 -3.81 5.80 -5.64
CA ARG A 115 -2.87 6.84 -6.12
C ARG A 115 -3.04 7.16 -7.60
N HIS A 116 -3.55 6.22 -8.37
CA HIS A 116 -3.76 6.30 -9.81
C HIS A 116 -5.21 6.58 -10.18
N SER A 117 -6.05 6.91 -9.20
CA SER A 117 -7.43 7.33 -9.41
C SER A 117 -7.51 8.83 -9.73
N GLU A 118 -8.49 9.20 -10.55
CA GLU A 118 -8.76 10.60 -10.86
C GLU A 118 -9.19 11.38 -9.60
N ILE A 119 -9.91 10.71 -8.71
CA ILE A 119 -10.36 11.30 -7.44
C ILE A 119 -9.17 11.70 -6.58
N TRP A 120 -8.19 10.79 -6.42
CA TRP A 120 -6.98 11.11 -5.69
C TRP A 120 -6.19 12.24 -6.34
N GLY A 121 -6.03 12.24 -7.67
CA GLY A 121 -5.34 13.31 -8.38
C GLY A 121 -5.94 14.70 -8.10
N LYS A 122 -7.28 14.80 -8.12
CA LYS A 122 -8.00 16.04 -7.77
C LYS A 122 -7.81 16.41 -6.30
N ALA A 123 -7.91 15.42 -5.39
CA ALA A 123 -7.74 15.63 -3.96
C ALA A 123 -6.31 16.07 -3.62
N LYS A 124 -5.30 15.40 -4.15
CA LYS A 124 -3.89 15.72 -3.93
C LYS A 124 -3.58 17.17 -4.35
N ASN A 125 -4.01 17.59 -5.55
CA ASN A 125 -3.84 18.96 -6.01
C ASN A 125 -4.49 19.98 -5.06
N ARG A 126 -5.65 19.66 -4.53
CA ARG A 126 -6.35 20.47 -3.55
C ARG A 126 -5.65 20.49 -2.20
N LEU A 127 -5.13 19.36 -1.71
CA LEU A 127 -4.40 19.26 -0.45
C LEU A 127 -3.02 19.94 -0.53
N THR A 128 -2.30 19.84 -1.63
CA THR A 128 -0.99 20.51 -1.82
C THR A 128 -1.09 22.01 -2.04
N SER A 129 -2.22 22.51 -2.53
CA SER A 129 -2.48 23.95 -2.65
C SER A 129 -2.93 24.60 -1.34
N PHE A 130 -3.12 23.80 -0.29
CA PHE A 130 -3.63 24.25 0.99
C PHE A 130 -2.52 24.80 1.91
N SER A 131 -2.24 26.05 1.79
CA SER A 131 -1.63 26.82 2.88
C SER A 131 -2.63 27.12 4.02
N GLY A 132 -3.66 26.27 4.24
CA GLY A 132 -4.72 26.69 5.14
C GLY A 132 -5.71 25.66 5.68
N PHE A 133 -5.58 24.34 5.47
CA PHE A 133 -6.48 23.43 6.19
C PHE A 133 -6.02 23.26 7.63
N LYS A 134 -7.00 23.15 8.53
CA LYS A 134 -6.73 22.96 9.95
C LYS A 134 -6.80 21.49 10.36
N LYS A 135 -7.70 20.74 9.76
CA LYS A 135 -7.95 19.34 10.13
C LYS A 135 -8.27 18.47 8.93
N LEU A 136 -7.56 17.32 8.82
CA LEU A 136 -7.91 16.22 7.95
C LEU A 136 -8.28 15.02 8.82
N GLN A 137 -9.51 14.53 8.70
CA GLN A 137 -9.95 13.33 9.38
C GLN A 137 -10.10 12.18 8.39
N ILE A 138 -9.56 11.02 8.74
CA ILE A 138 -9.61 9.80 7.95
C ILE A 138 -10.33 8.75 8.77
N ASN A 139 -11.47 8.25 8.28
CA ASN A 139 -12.23 7.19 8.91
C ASN A 139 -12.16 5.95 8.02
N ARG A 140 -11.60 4.84 8.54
CA ARG A 140 -11.49 3.60 7.79
C ARG A 140 -11.79 2.39 8.66
N GLY A 141 -12.70 1.55 8.17
CA GLY A 141 -13.07 0.33 8.86
C GLY A 141 -14.37 -0.26 8.33
N GLY A 142 -14.96 -1.14 9.12
CA GLY A 142 -16.22 -1.79 8.76
C GLY A 142 -16.82 -2.59 9.90
N PRO A 143 -17.96 -3.25 9.65
CA PRO A 143 -18.71 -3.97 10.70
C PRO A 143 -18.10 -5.33 11.07
N ILE A 144 -17.10 -5.81 10.32
CA ILE A 144 -16.54 -7.15 10.49
C ILE A 144 -15.18 -7.03 11.16
N GLU A 145 -15.04 -7.63 12.33
CA GLU A 145 -13.75 -7.82 13.02
C GLU A 145 -12.90 -8.86 12.28
N ARG A 146 -11.62 -8.58 12.13
CA ARG A 146 -10.65 -9.49 11.52
C ARG A 146 -9.70 -9.99 12.59
N ASP A 147 -9.96 -11.20 13.11
CA ASP A 147 -9.21 -11.80 14.21
C ASP A 147 -7.74 -12.10 13.88
N TYR A 148 -7.39 -12.09 12.58
CA TYR A 148 -6.05 -12.49 12.11
C TYR A 148 -5.09 -11.31 11.88
N MET A 149 -5.55 -10.07 12.06
CA MET A 149 -4.75 -8.88 11.76
C MET A 149 -5.19 -7.69 12.59
N ASP A 150 -4.25 -7.05 13.26
CA ASP A 150 -4.50 -5.83 14.02
C ASP A 150 -4.88 -4.67 13.09
N PRO A 151 -5.78 -3.77 13.51
CA PRO A 151 -6.25 -2.65 12.71
C PRO A 151 -5.15 -1.81 12.01
N PRO A 152 -3.99 -1.50 12.65
CA PRO A 152 -2.92 -0.75 12.00
C PRO A 152 -2.36 -1.43 10.75
N TRP A 153 -2.28 -2.75 10.76
CA TRP A 153 -1.75 -3.51 9.63
C TRP A 153 -2.77 -3.78 8.54
N ASP A 154 -4.05 -3.87 8.90
CA ASP A 154 -5.14 -4.14 7.95
C ASP A 154 -5.64 -2.86 7.26
N TRP A 155 -6.14 -1.92 8.04
CA TRP A 155 -6.87 -0.76 7.52
C TRP A 155 -5.97 0.41 7.15
N MET A 156 -4.95 0.69 7.95
CA MET A 156 -4.14 1.91 7.86
C MET A 156 -3.27 1.97 6.58
N GLN A 157 -2.81 0.84 6.07
CA GLN A 157 -1.81 0.79 5.01
C GLN A 157 -2.22 1.54 3.73
N HIS A 158 -3.50 1.56 3.40
CA HIS A 158 -4.02 2.31 2.26
C HIS A 158 -3.87 3.82 2.43
N ASP A 159 -4.24 4.30 3.62
CA ASP A 159 -4.22 5.74 3.89
C ASP A 159 -2.79 6.22 4.06
N LEU A 160 -1.92 5.43 4.70
CA LEU A 160 -0.50 5.77 4.80
C LEU A 160 0.17 5.82 3.42
N GLY A 161 -0.22 4.94 2.51
CA GLY A 161 0.22 5.01 1.13
C GLY A 161 -0.13 6.36 0.48
N LEU A 162 -1.33 6.88 0.67
CA LEU A 162 -1.75 8.18 0.13
C LEU A 162 -1.12 9.35 0.91
N LEU A 163 -1.07 9.26 2.23
CA LEU A 163 -0.46 10.30 3.09
C LEU A 163 1.03 10.46 2.83
N SER A 164 1.75 9.38 2.51
CA SER A 164 3.18 9.45 2.20
C SER A 164 3.52 10.31 0.97
N GLU A 165 2.53 10.61 0.12
CA GLU A 165 2.68 11.58 -0.97
C GLU A 165 2.51 13.04 -0.52
N LEU A 166 1.92 13.27 0.65
CA LEU A 166 1.64 14.60 1.20
C LEU A 166 2.63 14.97 2.30
N LEU A 167 3.07 13.99 3.09
CA LEU A 167 3.95 14.17 4.23
C LEU A 167 5.40 13.91 3.85
N SER A 168 6.29 14.80 4.24
CA SER A 168 7.73 14.62 4.00
C SER A 168 8.39 13.84 5.13
N ILE A 169 9.16 12.81 4.78
CA ILE A 169 10.04 12.07 5.72
C ILE A 169 11.04 13.00 6.45
N ASN A 170 11.33 14.15 5.87
CA ASN A 170 12.24 15.13 6.46
C ASN A 170 11.53 16.17 7.35
N ASP A 171 10.20 16.11 7.46
CA ASP A 171 9.46 17.01 8.32
C ASP A 171 9.54 16.60 9.78
N ARG A 172 10.58 17.10 10.46
CA ARG A 172 10.83 16.87 11.89
C ARG A 172 9.84 17.60 12.82
N SER A 173 8.90 18.36 12.26
CA SER A 173 7.87 19.03 13.04
C SER A 173 6.66 18.14 13.33
N LEU A 174 6.59 16.94 12.75
CA LEU A 174 5.48 16.03 12.95
C LEU A 174 5.56 15.34 14.30
N GLU A 175 4.48 15.42 15.06
CA GLU A 175 4.28 14.75 16.33
C GLU A 175 3.18 13.69 16.18
N PHE A 176 3.42 12.50 16.71
CA PHE A 176 2.52 11.35 16.58
C PHE A 176 1.95 10.99 17.96
N GLN A 177 0.62 10.86 18.04
CA GLN A 177 -0.09 10.37 19.19
C GLN A 177 -1.00 9.23 18.76
N CYS A 178 -1.10 8.19 19.58
CA CYS A 178 -1.94 7.03 19.30
C CYS A 178 -2.76 6.67 20.53
N LYS A 179 -3.97 6.15 20.31
CA LYS A 179 -4.86 5.72 21.39
C LYS A 179 -5.73 4.55 20.94
N PHE A 180 -5.68 3.47 21.71
CA PHE A 180 -6.63 2.38 21.54
C PHE A 180 -7.98 2.73 22.20
N LEU A 181 -9.06 2.46 21.48
CA LEU A 181 -10.43 2.66 21.93
C LEU A 181 -11.18 1.32 21.87
N ASN A 182 -12.34 1.24 22.56
CA ASN A 182 -13.22 0.07 22.52
C ASN A 182 -12.48 -1.27 22.78
N ASN A 183 -11.68 -1.33 23.86
CA ASN A 183 -10.89 -2.51 24.23
C ASN A 183 -9.94 -2.99 23.11
N GLY A 184 -9.31 -2.06 22.40
CA GLY A 184 -8.35 -2.36 21.33
C GLY A 184 -8.96 -2.60 19.95
N LYS A 185 -10.27 -2.58 19.81
CA LYS A 185 -10.96 -2.80 18.53
C LYS A 185 -10.88 -1.61 17.58
N ASN A 186 -10.70 -0.43 18.13
CA ASN A 186 -10.55 0.82 17.38
C ASN A 186 -9.23 1.49 17.77
N LEU A 187 -8.67 2.18 16.80
CA LEU A 187 -7.44 2.94 16.95
C LEU A 187 -7.65 4.36 16.45
N GLU A 188 -7.28 5.32 17.28
CA GLU A 188 -7.15 6.72 16.91
C GLU A 188 -5.66 7.08 16.80
N ILE A 189 -5.28 7.72 15.69
CA ILE A 189 -3.94 8.23 15.45
C ILE A 189 -4.07 9.71 15.14
N ILE A 190 -3.29 10.52 15.82
CA ILE A 190 -3.21 11.96 15.58
C ILE A 190 -1.81 12.28 15.12
N ILE A 191 -1.69 12.95 13.98
CA ILE A 191 -0.44 13.47 13.42
C ILE A 191 -0.57 15.00 13.41
N GLU A 192 0.28 15.67 14.15
CA GLU A 192 0.27 17.13 14.27
C GLU A 192 1.55 17.72 13.68
N SER A 193 1.38 18.72 12.82
CA SER A 193 2.47 19.58 12.40
C SER A 193 2.45 20.84 13.26
N ARG A 194 3.60 21.24 13.80
CA ARG A 194 3.70 22.42 14.67
C ARG A 194 3.06 23.65 14.03
N ASN A 195 1.84 24.00 14.49
CA ASN A 195 1.07 25.18 14.13
C ASN A 195 0.49 25.23 12.68
N GLN A 196 0.46 24.12 11.94
CA GLN A 196 -0.06 24.14 10.57
C GLN A 196 -1.34 23.33 10.40
N TYR A 197 -1.33 22.04 10.71
CA TYR A 197 -2.46 21.15 10.48
C TYR A 197 -2.45 19.96 11.44
N GLN A 198 -3.61 19.33 11.58
CA GLN A 198 -3.79 18.07 12.29
C GLN A 198 -4.38 17.04 11.33
N ILE A 199 -3.86 15.82 11.36
CA ILE A 199 -4.44 14.65 10.69
C ILE A 199 -4.89 13.67 11.77
N GLU A 200 -6.16 13.32 11.76
CA GLU A 200 -6.79 12.35 12.67
C GLU A 200 -7.18 11.11 11.88
N ILE A 201 -6.66 9.94 12.24
CA ILE A 201 -6.96 8.68 11.58
C ILE A 201 -7.71 7.79 12.56
N ASN A 202 -8.95 7.45 12.25
CA ASN A 202 -9.82 6.57 13.01
C ASN A 202 -9.98 5.24 12.29
N LEU A 203 -9.47 4.17 12.90
CA LEU A 203 -9.46 2.82 12.33
C LEU A 203 -10.28 1.87 13.19
N GLY A 204 -10.89 0.86 12.57
CA GLY A 204 -11.46 -0.28 13.28
C GLY A 204 -12.91 -0.59 12.97
N LEU A 205 -13.68 -0.88 14.02
CA LEU A 205 -15.08 -1.26 13.88
C LEU A 205 -15.98 -0.03 13.76
N PHE A 206 -16.74 0.01 12.67
CA PHE A 206 -17.81 0.96 12.40
C PHE A 206 -19.11 0.20 12.12
N GLN A 207 -20.26 0.88 12.25
CA GLN A 207 -21.56 0.26 11.95
C GLN A 207 -21.67 -0.18 10.48
N GLU A 208 -21.04 0.60 9.59
CA GLU A 208 -20.98 0.34 8.15
C GLU A 208 -19.54 0.42 7.66
N ARG A 209 -19.31 -0.11 6.47
CA ARG A 209 -18.01 0.07 5.81
C ARG A 209 -17.77 1.55 5.54
N THR A 210 -16.70 2.06 6.14
CA THR A 210 -16.33 3.47 6.09
C THR A 210 -14.92 3.59 5.52
N GLU A 211 -14.74 4.40 4.48
CA GLU A 211 -13.46 4.68 3.85
C GLU A 211 -13.45 6.16 3.41
N GLN A 212 -13.48 7.08 4.39
CA GLN A 212 -13.76 8.49 4.16
C GLN A 212 -12.61 9.39 4.61
N TRP A 213 -12.35 10.40 3.81
CA TRP A 213 -11.51 11.54 4.16
C TRP A 213 -12.39 12.78 4.29
N ILE A 214 -12.28 13.46 5.42
CA ILE A 214 -13.08 14.63 5.79
C ILE A 214 -12.11 15.78 6.03
N LEU A 215 -12.30 16.89 5.31
CA LEU A 215 -11.48 18.08 5.40
C LEU A 215 -12.28 19.22 6.03
N ASP A 216 -11.80 19.75 7.16
CA ASP A 216 -12.48 20.83 7.92
C ASP A 216 -13.98 20.56 8.09
N ASP A 217 -14.32 19.36 8.61
CA ASP A 217 -15.67 18.85 8.89
C ASP A 217 -16.57 18.66 7.65
N LYS A 218 -16.02 18.70 6.45
CA LYS A 218 -16.75 18.42 5.21
C LYS A 218 -16.21 17.15 4.54
N LEU A 219 -17.13 16.26 4.14
CA LEU A 219 -16.76 15.08 3.37
C LEU A 219 -15.99 15.52 2.12
N PHE A 220 -14.77 14.99 1.98
CA PHE A 220 -13.84 15.35 0.94
C PHE A 220 -13.68 14.23 -0.09
N ILE A 221 -13.49 13.00 0.38
CA ILE A 221 -13.43 11.80 -0.45
C ILE A 221 -14.17 10.67 0.28
N ASP A 222 -14.96 9.90 -0.47
CA ASP A 222 -15.51 8.63 -0.03
C ASP A 222 -14.99 7.50 -0.94
N PHE A 223 -14.07 6.70 -0.43
CA PHE A 223 -13.53 5.56 -1.14
C PHE A 223 -14.43 4.32 -1.06
N ALA A 224 -15.47 4.32 -0.22
CA ALA A 224 -16.47 3.27 -0.14
C ALA A 224 -17.53 3.36 -1.26
N ASP A 225 -17.64 4.51 -1.92
CA ASP A 225 -18.51 4.71 -3.08
C ASP A 225 -17.98 3.92 -4.29
N ARG A 226 -18.46 2.69 -4.42
CA ARG A 226 -18.02 1.73 -5.45
C ARG A 226 -18.40 2.13 -6.87
N ASP A 227 -19.39 2.96 -7.06
CA ASP A 227 -19.80 3.43 -8.37
C ASP A 227 -18.77 4.36 -8.99
N SER A 228 -17.97 5.00 -8.14
CA SER A 228 -16.83 5.83 -8.54
C SER A 228 -15.56 5.03 -8.86
N PHE A 229 -15.49 3.73 -8.53
CA PHE A 229 -14.27 2.92 -8.57
C PHE A 229 -14.45 1.65 -9.41
N ASN A 230 -14.23 1.82 -10.71
CA ASN A 230 -14.01 0.69 -11.61
C ASN A 230 -12.56 0.17 -11.47
N ASP A 231 -12.18 -0.81 -12.28
CA ASP A 231 -10.83 -1.39 -12.29
C ASP A 231 -9.76 -0.44 -12.87
N GLN A 232 -10.15 0.76 -13.33
CA GLN A 232 -9.25 1.73 -13.99
C GLN A 232 -8.05 2.16 -13.13
N PRO A 233 -8.18 2.43 -11.82
CA PRO A 233 -7.03 2.74 -10.98
C PRO A 233 -5.97 1.63 -10.95
N THR A 234 -6.39 0.36 -10.87
CA THR A 234 -5.49 -0.80 -10.94
C THR A 234 -4.78 -0.87 -12.30
N CYS A 235 -5.50 -0.61 -13.38
CA CYS A 235 -4.93 -0.55 -14.72
C CYS A 235 -3.92 0.58 -14.87
N ASN A 236 -4.23 1.76 -14.36
CA ASN A 236 -3.35 2.93 -14.38
C ASN A 236 -2.08 2.67 -13.58
N MET A 237 -2.20 2.10 -12.38
CA MET A 237 -1.07 1.69 -11.56
C MET A 237 -0.16 0.71 -12.31
N PHE A 238 -0.73 -0.34 -12.90
CA PHE A 238 0.05 -1.33 -13.65
C PHE A 238 0.79 -0.70 -14.83
N LYS A 239 0.13 0.17 -15.62
CA LYS A 239 0.75 0.92 -16.70
C LYS A 239 1.91 1.78 -16.21
N PHE A 240 1.72 2.50 -15.10
CA PHE A 240 2.74 3.34 -14.48
C PHE A 240 3.97 2.52 -14.12
N VAL A 241 3.82 1.40 -13.43
CA VAL A 241 4.93 0.50 -13.07
C VAL A 241 5.62 -0.05 -14.31
N CYS A 242 4.87 -0.48 -15.33
CA CYS A 242 5.44 -1.02 -16.56
C CYS A 242 6.25 0.01 -17.36
N ASN A 243 5.93 1.30 -17.27
CA ASN A 243 6.61 2.36 -18.03
C ASN A 243 7.89 2.89 -17.40
N ASP A 244 8.35 2.35 -16.28
CA ASP A 244 9.54 2.83 -15.55
C ASP A 244 9.46 4.27 -15.01
N GLU A 245 8.28 4.86 -14.94
CA GLU A 245 8.09 6.25 -14.55
C GLU A 245 8.11 6.48 -13.03
N PHE A 246 8.21 5.40 -12.23
CA PHE A 246 8.14 5.55 -10.79
C PHE A 246 9.50 5.65 -10.11
N THR A 247 9.57 6.58 -9.17
CA THR A 247 10.53 6.55 -8.07
C THR A 247 9.87 5.85 -6.91
N SER A 248 10.56 4.91 -6.27
CA SER A 248 10.03 4.22 -5.11
C SER A 248 9.81 5.22 -3.98
N ASP A 249 8.57 5.41 -3.57
CA ASP A 249 8.20 6.16 -2.35
C ASP A 249 7.99 5.23 -1.15
N LEU A 250 8.39 3.99 -1.28
CA LEU A 250 8.35 2.99 -0.22
C LEU A 250 9.02 3.49 1.06
N GLU A 251 10.09 4.27 0.95
CA GLU A 251 10.79 4.84 2.12
C GLU A 251 9.88 5.74 2.96
N SER A 252 9.11 6.62 2.33
CA SER A 252 8.16 7.49 3.04
C SER A 252 7.03 6.71 3.70
N GLN A 253 6.49 5.70 3.01
CA GLN A 253 5.45 4.85 3.57
C GLN A 253 5.96 3.98 4.72
N VAL A 254 7.15 3.39 4.59
CA VAL A 254 7.79 2.60 5.65
C VAL A 254 8.09 3.47 6.86
N TRP A 255 8.65 4.66 6.65
CA TRP A 255 8.90 5.61 7.73
C TRP A 255 7.62 5.95 8.48
N LEU A 256 6.56 6.40 7.78
CA LEU A 256 5.31 6.80 8.42
C LEU A 256 4.65 5.63 9.19
N THR A 257 4.69 4.42 8.62
CA THR A 257 4.22 3.20 9.29
C THR A 257 5.04 2.92 10.55
N SER A 258 6.37 3.03 10.46
CA SER A 258 7.28 2.77 11.59
C SER A 258 7.04 3.74 12.75
N GLU A 259 6.90 5.04 12.49
CA GLU A 259 6.61 6.04 13.52
C GLU A 259 5.33 5.70 14.29
N ILE A 260 4.25 5.39 13.57
CA ILE A 260 2.96 5.08 14.19
C ILE A 260 3.05 3.77 15.00
N ILE A 261 3.62 2.70 14.44
CA ILE A 261 3.71 1.42 15.15
C ILE A 261 4.61 1.52 16.39
N THR A 262 5.71 2.27 16.32
CA THR A 262 6.57 2.51 17.49
C THR A 262 5.78 3.18 18.60
N LYS A 263 4.96 4.19 18.28
CA LYS A 263 4.09 4.83 19.28
C LYS A 263 3.02 3.89 19.86
N LEU A 264 2.50 2.98 19.05
CA LEU A 264 1.55 1.97 19.51
C LEU A 264 2.19 0.96 20.46
N GLU A 265 3.43 0.56 20.21
CA GLU A 265 4.18 -0.33 21.10
C GLU A 265 4.49 0.34 22.44
N GLU A 266 4.89 1.61 22.46
CA GLU A 266 5.09 2.39 23.68
C GLU A 266 3.85 2.36 24.61
N ILE A 267 2.64 2.42 24.03
CA ILE A 267 1.38 2.42 24.78
C ILE A 267 1.01 1.02 25.30
N LYS A 268 1.32 -0.05 24.56
CA LYS A 268 1.04 -1.42 25.00
C LYS A 268 1.87 -1.86 26.21
N PHE A 269 3.03 -1.22 26.43
CA PHE A 269 3.95 -1.53 27.52
C PHE A 269 3.91 -0.51 28.68
N ALA A 270 3.14 0.56 28.57
CA ALA A 270 2.91 1.54 29.65
C ALA A 270 1.68 1.17 30.51
#